data_15e47bbb84e4b10480b02b74049a160e
#
_entry.id   15e47bbb84e4b10480b02b74049a160e
#
_cell.length_a   1.000
_cell.length_b   1.000
_cell.length_c   1.000
_cell.angle_alpha   90.00
_cell.angle_beta   90.00
_cell.angle_gamma   90.00
#
_symmetry.space_group_name_H-M   'P 1'
#
loop_
_entity.id
_entity.type
_entity.pdbx_description
1 polymer ?
#
loop_
_entity_poly.entity_id
_entity_poly.type
_entity_poly.pdbx_seq_one_letter_code
_entity_poly.pdbx_strand_id
1 'polypeptide(L)'
;MENIALVGMPSCGKTTMARLLSEKLNRVYYDTDKLIEEREGKIPEIFVNKGEKYFRDLETKVLKEVSKKTGIIIATGGGTPLREINRDLLLQNSLVIYLDRDIKNLETEGRPLSKNLETLEKMYGERNKIYQDISHIKIKVIEDEEKTLEKILEEIKNYENFSN
;
A
#
# COMPACT_ATOMS: atom_id res chain seq x y z
N MET A 1 9.84 6.12 16.68
CA MET A 1 8.78 5.12 16.43
C MET A 1 8.68 4.94 14.93
N GLU A 2 8.90 3.72 14.47
CA GLU A 2 8.89 3.34 13.07
C GLU A 2 7.48 3.51 12.45
N ASN A 3 7.42 3.89 11.18
CA ASN A 3 6.17 3.93 10.44
C ASN A 3 5.70 2.50 10.11
N ILE A 4 4.44 2.35 9.78
CA ILE A 4 3.89 1.11 9.21
C ILE A 4 3.46 1.42 7.78
N ALA A 5 4.01 0.72 6.81
CA ALA A 5 3.64 0.88 5.40
C ALA A 5 2.93 -0.37 4.88
N LEU A 6 1.76 -0.17 4.28
CA LEU A 6 0.98 -1.26 3.68
C LEU A 6 1.19 -1.25 2.16
N VAL A 7 1.63 -2.38 1.63
CA VAL A 7 1.83 -2.60 0.19
C VAL A 7 0.99 -3.77 -0.30
N GLY A 8 0.71 -3.81 -1.57
CA GLY A 8 -0.07 -4.88 -2.19
C GLY A 8 -0.85 -4.42 -3.41
N MET A 9 -1.52 -5.34 -4.06
CA MET A 9 -2.32 -5.10 -5.25
C MET A 9 -3.41 -4.04 -5.04
N PRO A 10 -3.84 -3.34 -6.11
CA PRO A 10 -5.03 -2.49 -6.03
C PRO A 10 -6.22 -3.28 -5.45
N SER A 11 -7.05 -2.65 -4.64
CA SER A 11 -8.22 -3.26 -3.97
C SER A 11 -7.94 -4.39 -2.98
N CYS A 12 -6.70 -4.59 -2.55
CA CYS A 12 -6.41 -5.62 -1.55
C CYS A 12 -6.80 -5.24 -0.11
N GLY A 13 -7.25 -4.00 0.13
CA GLY A 13 -7.72 -3.54 1.43
C GLY A 13 -6.75 -2.64 2.21
N LYS A 14 -5.73 -2.08 1.56
CA LYS A 14 -4.72 -1.21 2.21
C LYS A 14 -5.33 -0.02 2.95
N THR A 15 -6.22 0.72 2.29
CA THR A 15 -6.85 1.91 2.90
C THR A 15 -7.73 1.54 4.09
N THR A 16 -8.52 0.47 3.96
CA THR A 16 -9.37 -0.03 5.05
C THR A 16 -8.53 -0.48 6.23
N MET A 17 -7.47 -1.26 5.99
CA MET A 17 -6.58 -1.72 7.06
C MET A 17 -5.81 -0.57 7.69
N ALA A 18 -5.36 0.42 6.91
CA ALA A 18 -4.70 1.60 7.44
C ALA A 18 -5.61 2.37 8.41
N ARG A 19 -6.87 2.56 8.05
CA ARG A 19 -7.86 3.21 8.92
C ARG A 19 -8.08 2.41 10.21
N LEU A 20 -8.30 1.11 10.12
CA LEU A 20 -8.54 0.26 11.29
C LEU A 20 -7.30 0.19 12.20
N LEU A 21 -6.10 0.08 11.63
CA LEU A 21 -4.85 0.15 12.38
C LEU A 21 -4.65 1.50 13.06
N SER A 22 -5.02 2.59 12.37
CA SER A 22 -4.97 3.95 12.91
C SER A 22 -5.78 4.06 14.20
N GLU A 23 -6.99 3.54 14.20
CA GLU A 23 -7.88 3.52 15.36
C GLU A 23 -7.30 2.66 16.52
N LYS A 24 -6.81 1.46 16.20
CA LYS A 24 -6.28 0.52 17.21
C LYS A 24 -4.95 0.96 17.81
N LEU A 25 -4.07 1.56 17.01
CA LEU A 25 -2.73 1.96 17.45
C LEU A 25 -2.65 3.44 17.86
N ASN A 26 -3.74 4.18 17.71
CA ASN A 26 -3.79 5.64 17.92
C ASN A 26 -2.70 6.37 17.14
N ARG A 27 -2.56 6.03 15.85
CA ARG A 27 -1.61 6.63 14.91
C ARG A 27 -2.35 7.29 13.76
N VAL A 28 -1.84 8.40 13.25
CA VAL A 28 -2.36 9.02 12.02
C VAL A 28 -2.03 8.14 10.83
N TYR A 29 -2.94 8.02 9.87
CA TYR A 29 -2.66 7.35 8.61
C TYR A 29 -2.76 8.29 7.41
N TYR A 30 -2.01 7.98 6.37
CA TYR A 30 -2.03 8.65 5.08
C TYR A 30 -2.23 7.62 3.98
N ASP A 31 -3.13 7.94 3.04
CA ASP A 31 -3.30 7.22 1.78
C ASP A 31 -2.65 8.06 0.68
N THR A 32 -1.59 7.55 0.08
CA THR A 32 -0.80 8.32 -0.91
C THR A 32 -1.61 8.62 -2.16
N ASP A 33 -2.49 7.72 -2.61
CA ASP A 33 -3.37 7.97 -3.75
C ASP A 33 -4.38 9.08 -3.46
N LYS A 34 -4.97 9.09 -2.27
CA LYS A 34 -5.88 10.17 -1.85
C LYS A 34 -5.18 11.52 -1.79
N LEU A 35 -3.96 11.57 -1.27
CA LEU A 35 -3.19 12.81 -1.23
C LEU A 35 -2.90 13.35 -2.64
N ILE A 36 -2.62 12.47 -3.60
CA ILE A 36 -2.45 12.86 -5.01
C ILE A 36 -3.75 13.44 -5.55
N GLU A 37 -4.88 12.74 -5.33
CA GLU A 37 -6.18 13.19 -5.83
C GLU A 37 -6.65 14.51 -5.22
N GLU A 38 -6.37 14.76 -3.97
CA GLU A 38 -6.65 16.04 -3.31
C GLU A 38 -5.89 17.22 -3.92
N ARG A 39 -4.70 16.97 -4.44
CA ARG A 39 -3.82 18.00 -5.00
C ARG A 39 -3.97 18.21 -6.49
N GLU A 40 -4.15 17.14 -7.24
CA GLU A 40 -4.02 17.13 -8.70
C GLU A 40 -5.29 16.63 -9.45
N GLY A 41 -6.30 16.21 -8.71
CA GLY A 41 -7.51 15.62 -9.28
C GLY A 41 -7.44 14.11 -9.40
N LYS A 42 -8.46 13.53 -10.02
CA LYS A 42 -8.62 12.08 -10.09
C LYS A 42 -7.49 11.39 -10.86
N ILE A 43 -6.96 10.30 -10.32
CA ILE A 43 -5.85 9.54 -10.92
C ILE A 43 -6.14 9.12 -12.36
N PRO A 44 -7.31 8.58 -12.74
CA PRO A 44 -7.62 8.27 -14.14
C PRO A 44 -7.46 9.47 -15.08
N GLU A 45 -7.87 10.66 -14.65
CA GLU A 45 -7.73 11.91 -15.42
C GLU A 45 -6.26 12.34 -15.55
N ILE A 46 -5.47 12.15 -14.49
CA ILE A 46 -4.02 12.41 -14.52
C ILE A 46 -3.34 11.54 -15.58
N PHE A 47 -3.67 10.25 -15.62
CA PHE A 47 -3.13 9.32 -16.63
C PHE A 47 -3.49 9.74 -18.05
N VAL A 48 -4.75 10.11 -18.29
CA VAL A 48 -5.21 10.53 -19.61
C VAL A 48 -4.58 11.85 -20.05
N ASN A 49 -4.52 12.84 -19.18
CA ASN A 49 -4.11 14.21 -19.52
C ASN A 49 -2.59 14.41 -19.45
N LYS A 50 -1.90 13.70 -18.57
CA LYS A 50 -0.46 13.93 -18.28
C LYS A 50 0.43 12.70 -18.38
N GLY A 51 -0.17 11.52 -18.48
CA GLY A 51 0.55 10.26 -18.67
C GLY A 51 1.03 9.60 -17.37
N GLU A 52 1.44 8.34 -17.50
CA GLU A 52 1.86 7.50 -16.37
C GLU A 52 3.12 8.04 -15.68
N LYS A 53 4.13 8.51 -16.46
CA LYS A 53 5.36 9.04 -15.88
C LYS A 53 5.10 10.21 -14.94
N TYR A 54 4.23 11.13 -15.34
CA TYR A 54 3.85 12.27 -14.50
C TYR A 54 3.21 11.79 -13.18
N PHE A 55 2.29 10.83 -13.26
CA PHE A 55 1.67 10.24 -12.08
C PHE A 55 2.72 9.57 -11.17
N ARG A 56 3.65 8.81 -11.72
CA ARG A 56 4.71 8.17 -10.93
C ARG A 56 5.64 9.18 -10.27
N ASP A 57 5.90 10.31 -10.90
CA ASP A 57 6.66 11.40 -10.29
C ASP A 57 5.91 12.04 -9.11
N LEU A 58 4.59 12.23 -9.24
CA LEU A 58 3.75 12.68 -8.14
C LEU A 58 3.72 11.69 -6.97
N GLU A 59 3.60 10.43 -7.28
CA GLU A 59 3.60 9.33 -6.30
C GLU A 59 4.91 9.34 -5.48
N THR A 60 6.05 9.47 -6.14
CA THR A 60 7.36 9.59 -5.48
C THR A 60 7.44 10.85 -4.62
N LYS A 61 6.96 11.98 -5.12
CA LYS A 61 6.96 13.25 -4.38
C LYS A 61 6.14 13.15 -3.08
N VAL A 62 4.92 12.64 -3.18
CA VAL A 62 4.04 12.46 -2.02
C VAL A 62 4.65 11.48 -1.02
N LEU A 63 5.21 10.37 -1.49
CA LEU A 63 5.86 9.39 -0.61
C LEU A 63 7.05 10.00 0.13
N LYS A 64 7.89 10.80 -0.54
CA LYS A 64 9.00 11.54 0.11
C LYS A 64 8.52 12.45 1.25
N GLU A 65 7.42 13.15 1.02
CA GLU A 65 6.85 14.05 2.04
C GLU A 65 6.32 13.27 3.25
N VAL A 66 5.56 12.21 3.00
CA VAL A 66 4.95 11.38 4.05
C VAL A 66 6.02 10.61 4.84
N SER A 67 7.03 10.08 4.17
CA SER A 67 8.11 9.30 4.80
C SER A 67 8.99 10.10 5.76
N LYS A 68 8.94 11.43 5.72
CA LYS A 68 9.63 12.28 6.71
C LYS A 68 8.94 12.29 8.07
N LYS A 69 7.70 11.88 8.14
CA LYS A 69 6.95 11.76 9.39
C LYS A 69 7.34 10.49 10.12
N THR A 70 7.07 10.43 11.40
CA THR A 70 7.36 9.27 12.24
C THR A 70 6.12 8.81 13.00
N GLY A 71 6.02 7.51 13.25
CA GLY A 71 4.91 6.94 14.02
C GLY A 71 3.56 6.94 13.29
N ILE A 72 3.58 7.00 11.97
CA ILE A 72 2.38 7.03 11.13
C ILE A 72 2.13 5.69 10.43
N ILE A 73 0.97 5.58 9.80
CA ILE A 73 0.61 4.47 8.91
C ILE A 73 0.49 5.02 7.49
N ILE A 74 1.07 4.31 6.53
CA ILE A 74 1.08 4.69 5.11
C ILE A 74 0.36 3.60 4.31
N ALA A 75 -0.78 3.93 3.70
CA ALA A 75 -1.39 3.11 2.67
C ALA A 75 -0.85 3.56 1.32
N THR A 76 -0.08 2.71 0.65
CA THR A 76 0.54 3.02 -0.64
C THR A 76 -0.40 2.71 -1.81
N GLY A 77 -0.23 3.40 -2.94
CA GLY A 77 -0.79 2.95 -4.20
C GLY A 77 -0.20 1.61 -4.64
N GLY A 78 -0.95 0.80 -5.37
CA GLY A 78 -0.49 -0.54 -5.79
C GLY A 78 0.81 -0.51 -6.59
N GLY A 79 1.04 0.52 -7.39
CA GLY A 79 2.26 0.69 -8.17
C GLY A 79 3.37 1.48 -7.48
N THR A 80 3.17 1.98 -6.28
CA THR A 80 4.18 2.76 -5.56
C THR A 80 5.53 2.03 -5.45
N PRO A 81 5.59 0.73 -5.11
CA PRO A 81 6.85 0.01 -5.00
C PRO A 81 7.55 -0.32 -6.33
N LEU A 82 6.97 0.01 -7.49
CA LEU A 82 7.60 -0.28 -8.79
C LEU A 82 8.92 0.47 -9.01
N ARG A 83 9.05 1.67 -8.46
CA ARG A 83 10.31 2.44 -8.51
C ARG A 83 11.21 2.09 -7.35
N GLU A 84 12.49 1.86 -7.63
CA GLU A 84 13.52 1.57 -6.63
C GLU A 84 13.58 2.66 -5.54
N ILE A 85 13.57 3.94 -5.93
CA ILE A 85 13.58 5.04 -4.97
C ILE A 85 12.42 4.98 -3.97
N ASN A 86 11.24 4.54 -4.40
CA ASN A 86 10.10 4.40 -3.52
C ASN A 86 10.27 3.21 -2.56
N ARG A 87 10.85 2.11 -3.04
CA ARG A 87 11.19 0.97 -2.17
C ARG A 87 12.19 1.39 -1.08
N ASP A 88 13.23 2.13 -1.45
CA ASP A 88 14.21 2.63 -0.49
C ASP A 88 13.58 3.55 0.56
N LEU A 89 12.69 4.44 0.14
CA LEU A 89 11.95 5.32 1.06
C LEU A 89 11.10 4.54 2.06
N LEU A 90 10.42 3.49 1.61
CA LEU A 90 9.60 2.63 2.47
C LEU A 90 10.47 1.85 3.46
N LEU A 91 11.55 1.25 2.98
CA LEU A 91 12.44 0.42 3.81
C LEU A 91 13.24 1.23 4.83
N GLN A 92 13.51 2.51 4.54
CA GLN A 92 14.35 3.35 5.39
C GLN A 92 13.74 3.63 6.76
N ASN A 93 12.43 3.75 6.85
CA ASN A 93 11.76 4.18 8.10
C ASN A 93 10.39 3.52 8.33
N SER A 94 10.13 2.36 7.76
CA SER A 94 8.84 1.68 7.92
C SER A 94 8.97 0.19 8.11
N LEU A 95 8.13 -0.35 8.99
CA LEU A 95 7.76 -1.75 8.98
C LEU A 95 6.82 -1.97 7.79
N VAL A 96 7.29 -2.65 6.75
CA VAL A 96 6.52 -2.89 5.52
C VAL A 96 5.72 -4.18 5.65
N ILE A 97 4.42 -4.06 5.46
CA ILE A 97 3.47 -5.18 5.53
C ILE A 97 2.85 -5.40 4.15
N TYR A 98 3.03 -6.58 3.59
CA TYR A 98 2.38 -6.98 2.35
C TYR A 98 1.01 -7.59 2.63
N LEU A 99 -0.04 -6.94 2.12
CA LEU A 99 -1.40 -7.45 2.15
C LEU A 99 -1.67 -8.24 0.86
N ASP A 100 -1.64 -9.55 0.96
CA ASP A 100 -1.86 -10.46 -0.16
C ASP A 100 -3.30 -10.97 -0.16
N ARG A 101 -4.09 -10.52 -1.12
CA ARG A 101 -5.47 -10.96 -1.34
C ARG A 101 -5.55 -11.76 -2.62
N ASP A 102 -6.38 -12.83 -2.62
CA ASP A 102 -6.63 -13.62 -3.82
C ASP A 102 -7.14 -12.71 -4.95
N ILE A 103 -6.53 -12.82 -6.13
CA ILE A 103 -6.85 -12.00 -7.31
C ILE A 103 -8.34 -12.08 -7.64
N LYS A 104 -8.98 -13.23 -7.47
CA LYS A 104 -10.40 -13.45 -7.72
C LYS A 104 -11.31 -12.60 -6.85
N ASN A 105 -10.82 -12.15 -5.69
CA ASN A 105 -11.55 -11.33 -4.73
C ASN A 105 -11.22 -9.84 -4.84
N LEU A 106 -10.40 -9.43 -5.81
CA LEU A 106 -10.09 -8.01 -6.04
C LEU A 106 -11.21 -7.34 -6.83
N GLU A 107 -11.68 -6.20 -6.33
CA GLU A 107 -12.66 -5.38 -7.04
C GLU A 107 -12.01 -4.65 -8.21
N THR A 108 -12.71 -4.59 -9.33
CA THR A 108 -12.24 -3.96 -10.57
C THR A 108 -12.90 -2.63 -10.88
N GLU A 109 -14.02 -2.30 -10.21
CA GLU A 109 -14.79 -1.08 -10.47
C GLU A 109 -13.98 0.20 -10.19
N GLY A 110 -14.08 1.15 -11.10
CA GLY A 110 -13.43 2.46 -10.99
C GLY A 110 -11.92 2.46 -11.13
N ARG A 111 -11.32 1.38 -11.59
CA ARG A 111 -9.86 1.23 -11.73
C ARG A 111 -9.43 1.07 -13.18
N PRO A 112 -8.71 2.05 -13.76
CA PRO A 112 -8.34 2.03 -15.19
C PRO A 112 -7.42 0.88 -15.58
N LEU A 113 -6.57 0.39 -14.66
CA LEU A 113 -5.53 -0.60 -14.94
C LEU A 113 -5.93 -2.04 -14.57
N SER A 114 -7.08 -2.25 -13.90
CA SER A 114 -7.49 -3.56 -13.41
C SER A 114 -8.91 -3.93 -13.85
N LYS A 115 -9.19 -3.78 -15.15
CA LYS A 115 -10.55 -3.93 -15.72
C LYS A 115 -11.06 -5.37 -15.76
N ASN A 116 -10.18 -6.38 -15.69
CA ASN A 116 -10.56 -7.78 -15.78
C ASN A 116 -9.53 -8.68 -15.07
N LEU A 117 -9.88 -9.95 -14.90
CA LEU A 117 -9.06 -10.94 -14.24
C LEU A 117 -7.71 -11.16 -14.93
N GLU A 118 -7.68 -11.17 -16.27
CA GLU A 118 -6.44 -11.33 -17.05
C GLU A 118 -5.45 -10.20 -16.79
N THR A 119 -5.93 -8.96 -16.77
CA THR A 119 -5.11 -7.78 -16.43
C THR A 119 -4.58 -7.86 -15.00
N LEU A 120 -5.40 -8.29 -14.05
CA LEU A 120 -5.00 -8.49 -12.66
C LEU A 120 -3.97 -9.61 -12.50
N GLU A 121 -4.13 -10.72 -13.20
CA GLU A 121 -3.16 -11.82 -13.19
C GLU A 121 -1.80 -11.39 -13.73
N LYS A 122 -1.77 -10.64 -14.82
CA LYS A 122 -0.54 -10.08 -15.37
C LYS A 122 0.13 -9.12 -14.39
N MET A 123 -0.65 -8.21 -13.83
CA MET A 123 -0.17 -7.25 -12.83
C MET A 123 0.38 -7.95 -11.59
N TYR A 124 -0.32 -8.96 -11.09
CA TYR A 124 0.13 -9.77 -9.96
C TYR A 124 1.45 -10.49 -10.27
N GLY A 125 1.57 -11.10 -11.46
CA GLY A 125 2.80 -11.75 -11.91
C GLY A 125 4.01 -10.81 -11.94
N GLU A 126 3.80 -9.55 -12.32
CA GLU A 126 4.85 -8.53 -12.37
C GLU A 126 5.19 -7.94 -10.99
N ARG A 127 4.23 -7.84 -10.09
CA ARG A 127 4.34 -7.07 -8.83
C ARG A 127 4.52 -7.90 -7.58
N ASN A 128 4.01 -9.14 -7.55
CA ASN A 128 4.01 -9.98 -6.35
C ASN A 128 5.42 -10.15 -5.75
N LYS A 129 6.43 -10.42 -6.59
CA LYS A 129 7.80 -10.55 -6.13
C LYS A 129 8.32 -9.27 -5.49
N ILE A 130 8.00 -8.11 -6.06
CA ILE A 130 8.40 -6.80 -5.53
C ILE A 130 7.81 -6.60 -4.14
N TYR A 131 6.51 -6.86 -3.97
CA TYR A 131 5.87 -6.75 -2.65
C TYR A 131 6.50 -7.69 -1.62
N GLN A 132 6.78 -8.93 -2.02
CA GLN A 132 7.43 -9.91 -1.13
C GLN A 132 8.84 -9.48 -0.74
N ASP A 133 9.64 -9.03 -1.69
CA ASP A 133 11.05 -8.69 -1.46
C ASP A 133 11.23 -7.51 -0.50
N ILE A 134 10.30 -6.55 -0.48
CA ILE A 134 10.38 -5.39 0.41
C ILE A 134 9.61 -5.55 1.72
N SER A 135 8.80 -6.58 1.87
CA SER A 135 7.97 -6.75 3.07
C SER A 135 8.71 -7.47 4.20
N HIS A 136 8.51 -6.98 5.41
CA HIS A 136 8.93 -7.62 6.64
C HIS A 136 7.90 -8.65 7.12
N ILE A 137 6.63 -8.37 6.84
CA ILE A 137 5.47 -9.19 7.22
C ILE A 137 4.59 -9.39 5.99
N LYS A 138 4.11 -10.62 5.79
CA LYS A 138 3.12 -10.96 4.76
C LYS A 138 1.84 -11.43 5.44
N ILE A 139 0.73 -10.81 5.08
CA ILE A 139 -0.61 -11.14 5.61
C ILE A 139 -1.51 -11.61 4.47
N LYS A 140 -2.08 -12.77 4.63
CA LYS A 140 -3.16 -13.24 3.75
C LYS A 140 -4.47 -12.54 4.13
N VAL A 141 -4.97 -11.70 3.24
CA VAL A 141 -6.22 -10.95 3.46
C VAL A 141 -7.41 -11.86 3.18
N ILE A 142 -8.35 -11.89 4.11
CA ILE A 142 -9.62 -12.60 4.02
C ILE A 142 -10.80 -11.62 4.04
N GLU A 143 -12.01 -12.09 3.75
CA GLU A 143 -13.20 -11.22 3.75
C GLU A 143 -13.52 -10.62 5.11
N ASP A 144 -13.26 -11.36 6.19
CA ASP A 144 -13.43 -10.86 7.56
C ASP A 144 -12.32 -9.85 7.89
N GLU A 145 -12.66 -8.57 7.82
CA GLU A 145 -11.72 -7.47 8.08
C GLU A 145 -11.18 -7.47 9.51
N GLU A 146 -12.01 -7.82 10.49
CA GLU A 146 -11.58 -7.88 11.90
C GLU A 146 -10.54 -8.98 12.12
N LYS A 147 -10.72 -10.15 11.52
CA LYS A 147 -9.74 -11.24 11.60
C LYS A 147 -8.44 -10.88 10.89
N THR A 148 -8.52 -10.22 9.75
CA THR A 148 -7.32 -9.71 9.07
C THR A 148 -6.59 -8.70 9.95
N LEU A 149 -7.30 -7.76 10.55
CA LEU A 149 -6.74 -6.78 11.47
C LEU A 149 -6.06 -7.43 12.68
N GLU A 150 -6.74 -8.39 13.32
CA GLU A 150 -6.17 -9.14 14.45
C GLU A 150 -4.85 -9.83 14.07
N LYS A 151 -4.81 -10.44 12.89
CA LYS A 151 -3.60 -11.09 12.37
C LYS A 151 -2.47 -10.09 12.14
N ILE A 152 -2.77 -8.93 11.58
CA ILE A 152 -1.79 -7.86 11.39
C ILE A 152 -1.21 -7.42 12.75
N LEU A 153 -2.07 -7.17 13.73
CA LEU A 153 -1.65 -6.74 15.07
C LEU A 153 -0.79 -7.80 15.78
N GLU A 154 -1.16 -9.07 15.65
CA GLU A 154 -0.38 -10.19 16.18
C GLU A 154 1.02 -10.24 15.55
N GLU A 155 1.11 -10.14 14.23
CA GLU A 155 2.40 -10.19 13.54
C GLU A 155 3.28 -8.96 13.81
N ILE A 156 2.70 -7.78 13.97
CA ILE A 156 3.44 -6.59 14.40
C ILE A 156 4.07 -6.84 15.78
N LYS A 157 3.29 -7.34 16.72
CA LYS A 157 3.77 -7.66 18.07
C LYS A 157 4.88 -8.71 18.07
N ASN A 158 4.72 -9.75 17.26
CA ASN A 158 5.75 -10.77 17.10
C ASN A 158 7.04 -10.16 16.54
N TYR A 159 6.95 -9.35 15.49
CA TYR A 159 8.09 -8.67 14.89
C TYR A 159 8.84 -7.78 15.90
N GLU A 160 8.12 -6.98 16.67
CA GLU A 160 8.71 -6.13 17.71
C GLU A 160 9.43 -6.93 18.79
N ASN A 161 8.88 -8.08 19.20
CA ASN A 161 9.48 -8.95 20.21
C ASN A 161 10.77 -9.63 19.72
N PHE A 162 10.90 -9.92 18.41
CA PHE A 162 12.11 -10.52 17.84
C PHE A 162 13.20 -9.49 17.50
N SER A 163 12.83 -8.21 17.41
CA SER A 163 13.74 -7.12 17.05
C SER A 163 14.41 -6.46 18.27
N ASN A 164 13.99 -6.83 19.48
CA ASN A 164 14.55 -6.42 20.76
C ASN A 164 15.38 -7.55 21.39
#